data_de9b76cf99be38e3a8ed2cfc7f972d2f
#
_entry.id   de9b76cf99be38e3a8ed2cfc7f972d2f
#
_cell.length_a   1.000
_cell.length_b   1.000
_cell.length_c   1.000
_cell.angle_alpha   90.00
_cell.angle_beta   90.00
_cell.angle_gamma   90.00
#
_symmetry.space_group_name_H-M   'P 1'
#
loop_
_entity.id
_entity.type
_entity.pdbx_description
1 polymer ?
#
loop_
_entity_poly.entity_id
_entity_poly.type
_entity_poly.pdbx_seq_one_letter_code
_entity_poly.pdbx_strand_id
1 'polypeptide(L)'
;FFDKALDAPIKLDANNQTWQWKAFFNTVGIAGFFMFVIYAAIALLDARYFAELKPAADAQPLPAPKGKGKGWYWGGLAFGAIMGVILYPTIYAWCSKNRPAFWNQEATWYIGMWTFLCGVFTILFMVVAYNCYSKKNGLDLAERGVKISGRKLWKTIVLSLIVVVAAYALVFISDYLFLTDFRLWCFITIRAFAPMHFATIAKYLVFWLVYYIALSVATNGFNFVQLGKSNWLSTLVQMFFVFIGPEIMIGVQYITFYNKGFLWSELTHLGGSITGIWLYPIVFMLPLAVFVCSKIYKKSKNPYIGGIIMGILACVVSVTNTLTLG
;
A
#
# COMPACT_ATOMS: atom_id res chain seq x y z
N PHE A 1 -9.50 -33.31 -18.35
CA PHE A 1 -10.81 -32.74 -18.70
C PHE A 1 -10.67 -31.68 -19.80
N PHE A 2 -9.86 -30.65 -19.58
CA PHE A 2 -9.71 -29.54 -20.54
C PHE A 2 -9.12 -29.98 -21.89
N ASP A 3 -8.12 -30.88 -21.89
CA ASP A 3 -7.53 -31.40 -23.12
C ASP A 3 -8.53 -32.10 -24.03
N LYS A 4 -9.52 -32.83 -23.43
CA LYS A 4 -10.61 -33.46 -24.18
C LYS A 4 -11.70 -32.46 -24.60
N ALA A 5 -11.99 -31.46 -23.76
CA ALA A 5 -13.06 -30.52 -24.02
C ALA A 5 -12.67 -29.42 -25.05
N LEU A 6 -11.38 -29.08 -25.10
CA LEU A 6 -10.85 -28.01 -25.96
C LEU A 6 -10.01 -28.51 -27.13
N ASP A 7 -9.90 -29.85 -27.29
CA ASP A 7 -9.07 -30.50 -28.32
C ASP A 7 -7.66 -29.85 -28.44
N ALA A 8 -7.00 -29.78 -27.28
CA ALA A 8 -5.71 -29.10 -27.19
C ALA A 8 -4.68 -29.72 -28.14
N PRO A 9 -3.96 -28.88 -28.93
CA PRO A 9 -2.99 -29.36 -29.92
C PRO A 9 -1.79 -30.10 -29.29
N ILE A 10 -1.52 -29.84 -28.02
CA ILE A 10 -0.48 -30.53 -27.23
C ILE A 10 -1.14 -31.13 -25.99
N LYS A 11 -1.12 -32.45 -25.92
CA LYS A 11 -1.60 -33.17 -24.74
C LYS A 11 -0.50 -33.26 -23.70
N LEU A 12 -0.66 -32.54 -22.59
CA LEU A 12 0.24 -32.64 -21.44
C LEU A 12 -0.24 -33.72 -20.47
N ASP A 13 0.70 -34.46 -19.90
CA ASP A 13 0.40 -35.38 -18.79
C ASP A 13 -0.15 -34.56 -17.62
N ALA A 14 -1.20 -35.10 -16.94
CA ALA A 14 -1.82 -34.44 -15.80
C ALA A 14 -0.84 -34.17 -14.63
N ASN A 15 0.24 -34.93 -14.55
CA ASN A 15 1.31 -34.76 -13.57
C ASN A 15 2.36 -33.71 -14.00
N ASN A 16 2.38 -33.29 -15.27
CA ASN A 16 3.31 -32.28 -15.77
C ASN A 16 2.81 -30.87 -15.43
N GLN A 17 2.89 -30.51 -14.17
CA GLN A 17 2.46 -29.20 -13.68
C GLN A 17 3.59 -28.19 -13.72
N THR A 18 3.46 -27.18 -14.57
CA THR A 18 4.47 -26.13 -14.76
C THR A 18 4.10 -24.79 -14.12
N TRP A 19 2.97 -24.71 -13.41
CA TRP A 19 2.47 -23.48 -12.81
C TRP A 19 3.43 -22.88 -11.76
N GLN A 20 4.23 -23.73 -11.08
CA GLN A 20 5.21 -23.28 -10.10
C GLN A 20 6.26 -22.35 -10.73
N TRP A 21 6.72 -22.67 -11.94
CA TRP A 21 7.66 -21.83 -12.67
C TRP A 21 7.05 -20.47 -13.01
N LYS A 22 5.80 -20.46 -13.47
CA LYS A 22 5.08 -19.19 -13.71
C LYS A 22 4.95 -18.37 -12.43
N ALA A 23 4.57 -18.99 -11.31
CA ALA A 23 4.47 -18.32 -10.02
C ALA A 23 5.81 -17.78 -9.55
N PHE A 24 6.90 -18.53 -9.72
CA PHE A 24 8.27 -18.10 -9.39
C PHE A 24 8.69 -16.88 -10.22
N PHE A 25 8.59 -16.95 -11.56
CA PHE A 25 8.98 -15.84 -12.41
C PHE A 25 8.10 -14.61 -12.24
N ASN A 26 6.81 -14.78 -11.98
CA ASN A 26 5.93 -13.67 -11.62
C ASN A 26 6.36 -13.00 -10.31
N THR A 27 6.77 -13.77 -9.31
CA THR A 27 7.29 -13.22 -8.06
C THR A 27 8.57 -12.42 -8.28
N VAL A 28 9.49 -12.94 -9.10
CA VAL A 28 10.70 -12.21 -9.51
C VAL A 28 10.33 -10.92 -10.26
N GLY A 29 9.36 -10.99 -11.18
CA GLY A 29 8.87 -9.83 -11.92
C GLY A 29 8.26 -8.75 -11.01
N ILE A 30 7.45 -9.14 -10.02
CA ILE A 30 6.90 -8.23 -9.01
C ILE A 30 8.02 -7.58 -8.19
N ALA A 31 8.99 -8.37 -7.72
CA ALA A 31 10.14 -7.84 -6.99
C ALA A 31 10.93 -6.85 -7.85
N GLY A 32 11.19 -7.19 -9.11
CA GLY A 32 11.84 -6.32 -10.09
C GLY A 32 11.07 -5.01 -10.34
N PHE A 33 9.74 -5.08 -10.43
CA PHE A 33 8.88 -3.91 -10.59
C PHE A 33 9.05 -2.92 -9.42
N PHE A 34 8.97 -3.39 -8.18
CA PHE A 34 9.13 -2.51 -7.01
C PHE A 34 10.59 -2.04 -6.81
N MET A 35 11.57 -2.87 -7.15
CA MET A 35 12.96 -2.41 -7.21
C MET A 35 13.14 -1.31 -8.25
N PHE A 36 12.57 -1.46 -9.44
CA PHE A 36 12.58 -0.41 -10.45
C PHE A 36 11.95 0.89 -9.92
N VAL A 37 10.79 0.82 -9.28
CA VAL A 37 10.11 1.99 -8.66
C VAL A 37 11.04 2.70 -7.68
N ILE A 38 11.70 1.96 -6.79
CA ILE A 38 12.62 2.53 -5.79
C ILE A 38 13.80 3.21 -6.49
N TYR A 39 14.49 2.49 -7.37
CA TYR A 39 15.71 3.00 -7.99
C TYR A 39 15.44 4.10 -9.02
N ALA A 40 14.33 4.05 -9.75
CA ALA A 40 13.91 5.14 -10.63
C ALA A 40 13.62 6.42 -9.85
N ALA A 41 12.92 6.32 -8.71
CA ALA A 41 12.68 7.47 -7.85
C ALA A 41 13.99 8.08 -7.31
N ILE A 42 14.94 7.23 -6.89
CA ILE A 42 16.25 7.68 -6.39
C ILE A 42 17.09 8.30 -7.52
N ALA A 43 17.15 7.66 -8.69
CA ALA A 43 17.92 8.16 -9.84
C ALA A 43 17.41 9.51 -10.33
N LEU A 44 16.07 9.73 -10.33
CA LEU A 44 15.51 11.00 -10.74
C LEU A 44 15.88 12.16 -9.79
N LEU A 45 16.26 11.90 -8.54
CA LEU A 45 16.77 12.95 -7.63
C LEU A 45 18.12 13.54 -8.12
N ASP A 46 18.87 12.82 -8.94
CA ASP A 46 20.12 13.29 -9.54
C ASP A 46 19.89 14.15 -10.79
N ALA A 47 18.68 14.12 -11.36
CA ALA A 47 18.36 14.95 -12.51
C ALA A 47 18.30 16.44 -12.12
N ARG A 48 18.85 17.31 -12.95
CA ARG A 48 18.95 18.76 -12.73
C ARG A 48 17.63 19.40 -12.29
N TYR A 49 16.51 18.98 -12.88
CA TYR A 49 15.18 19.51 -12.54
C TYR A 49 14.75 19.20 -11.10
N PHE A 50 15.13 18.03 -10.58
CA PHE A 50 14.76 17.54 -9.25
C PHE A 50 15.86 17.74 -8.20
N ALA A 51 16.99 18.32 -8.54
CA ALA A 51 18.15 18.50 -7.63
C ALA A 51 17.80 19.13 -6.28
N GLU A 52 16.81 20.05 -6.25
CA GLU A 52 16.36 20.68 -4.99
C GLU A 52 15.60 19.74 -4.05
N LEU A 53 15.16 18.57 -4.52
CA LEU A 53 14.55 17.52 -3.70
C LEU A 53 15.60 16.60 -3.07
N LYS A 54 16.81 16.59 -3.59
CA LYS A 54 17.91 15.77 -3.08
C LYS A 54 18.51 16.43 -1.83
N PRO A 55 18.52 15.75 -0.66
CA PRO A 55 19.15 16.26 0.54
C PRO A 55 20.69 16.17 0.43
N ALA A 56 21.40 16.99 1.21
CA ALA A 56 22.86 16.94 1.28
C ALA A 56 23.39 15.62 1.84
N ALA A 57 22.61 14.95 2.70
CA ALA A 57 22.94 13.64 3.27
C ALA A 57 21.68 12.79 3.43
N ASP A 58 21.87 11.46 3.45
CA ASP A 58 20.81 10.49 3.69
C ASP A 58 20.06 10.78 5.00
N ALA A 59 18.76 10.42 5.03
CA ALA A 59 17.98 10.57 6.24
C ALA A 59 18.54 9.70 7.36
N GLN A 60 18.77 10.30 8.52
CA GLN A 60 19.21 9.59 9.72
C GLN A 60 18.01 9.26 10.60
N PRO A 61 17.99 8.08 11.26
CA PRO A 61 16.94 7.74 12.19
C PRO A 61 17.00 8.67 13.42
N LEU A 62 15.84 8.93 13.99
CA LEU A 62 15.74 9.57 15.29
C LEU A 62 16.31 8.66 16.38
N PRO A 63 16.77 9.18 17.52
CA PRO A 63 17.16 8.37 18.66
C PRO A 63 16.08 7.39 19.10
N ALA A 64 16.48 6.25 19.66
CA ALA A 64 15.54 5.28 20.21
C ALA A 64 14.58 5.96 21.23
N PRO A 65 13.26 5.69 21.14
CA PRO A 65 12.29 6.31 22.04
C PRO A 65 12.54 5.92 23.48
N LYS A 66 12.55 6.92 24.38
CA LYS A 66 12.79 6.75 25.83
C LYS A 66 11.60 7.30 26.62
N GLY A 67 11.43 6.79 27.85
CA GLY A 67 10.39 7.26 28.78
C GLY A 67 9.00 7.30 28.12
N LYS A 68 8.30 8.44 28.20
CA LYS A 68 7.00 8.67 27.59
C LYS A 68 7.02 8.51 26.05
N GLY A 69 8.16 8.70 25.39
CA GLY A 69 8.30 8.49 23.95
C GLY A 69 8.07 7.05 23.51
N LYS A 70 8.37 6.06 24.36
CA LYS A 70 8.01 4.66 24.09
C LYS A 70 6.51 4.48 23.94
N GLY A 71 5.73 5.10 24.84
CA GLY A 71 4.26 5.05 24.78
C GLY A 71 3.71 5.65 23.48
N TRP A 72 4.22 6.81 23.06
CA TRP A 72 3.79 7.44 21.81
C TRP A 72 4.19 6.62 20.57
N TYR A 73 5.39 6.07 20.55
CA TYR A 73 5.87 5.25 19.43
C TYR A 73 5.05 3.94 19.30
N TRP A 74 5.06 3.10 20.35
CA TRP A 74 4.37 1.82 20.32
C TRP A 74 2.85 1.98 20.29
N GLY A 75 2.32 2.96 21.03
CA GLY A 75 0.91 3.30 21.01
C GLY A 75 0.42 3.76 19.66
N GLY A 76 1.23 4.52 18.91
CA GLY A 76 0.91 4.93 17.54
C GLY A 76 0.85 3.76 16.56
N LEU A 77 1.81 2.84 16.65
CA LEU A 77 1.82 1.64 15.82
C LEU A 77 0.62 0.72 16.14
N ALA A 78 0.36 0.49 17.42
CA ALA A 78 -0.79 -0.30 17.88
C ALA A 78 -2.12 0.37 17.49
N PHE A 79 -2.23 1.69 17.63
CA PHE A 79 -3.41 2.45 17.22
C PHE A 79 -3.72 2.24 15.73
N GLY A 80 -2.72 2.36 14.85
CA GLY A 80 -2.92 2.13 13.41
C GLY A 80 -3.43 0.72 13.11
N ALA A 81 -2.85 -0.31 13.75
CA ALA A 81 -3.28 -1.70 13.59
C ALA A 81 -4.72 -1.92 14.09
N ILE A 82 -5.04 -1.46 15.31
CA ILE A 82 -6.35 -1.62 15.92
C ILE A 82 -7.43 -0.88 15.15
N MET A 83 -7.16 0.36 14.72
CA MET A 83 -8.11 1.15 13.92
C MET A 83 -8.42 0.46 12.59
N GLY A 84 -7.42 -0.14 11.95
CA GLY A 84 -7.64 -0.95 10.74
C GLY A 84 -8.63 -2.09 10.98
N VAL A 85 -8.49 -2.82 12.09
CA VAL A 85 -9.39 -3.93 12.46
C VAL A 85 -10.81 -3.44 12.77
N ILE A 86 -10.95 -2.38 13.57
CA ILE A 86 -12.28 -1.89 13.99
C ILE A 86 -13.04 -1.24 12.83
N LEU A 87 -12.36 -0.44 12.01
CA LEU A 87 -13.00 0.29 10.92
C LEU A 87 -13.47 -0.62 9.79
N TYR A 88 -12.78 -1.72 9.51
CA TYR A 88 -13.11 -2.56 8.36
C TYR A 88 -14.56 -3.06 8.38
N PRO A 89 -15.04 -3.80 9.41
CA PRO A 89 -16.42 -4.30 9.42
C PRO A 89 -17.46 -3.18 9.49
N THR A 90 -17.18 -2.10 10.22
CA THR A 90 -18.13 -0.99 10.36
C THR A 90 -18.30 -0.21 9.06
N ILE A 91 -17.20 0.06 8.35
CA ILE A 91 -17.22 0.75 7.06
C ILE A 91 -17.83 -0.14 5.98
N TYR A 92 -17.53 -1.44 5.99
CA TYR A 92 -18.15 -2.37 5.08
C TYR A 92 -19.67 -2.35 5.21
N ALA A 93 -20.20 -2.45 6.42
CA ALA A 93 -21.63 -2.42 6.67
C ALA A 93 -22.30 -1.11 6.25
N TRP A 94 -21.59 0.02 6.43
CA TRP A 94 -22.08 1.32 5.97
C TRP A 94 -22.03 1.46 4.44
N CYS A 95 -20.93 1.09 3.82
CA CYS A 95 -20.71 1.20 2.38
C CYS A 95 -21.66 0.32 1.58
N SER A 96 -22.02 -0.88 2.08
CA SER A 96 -22.96 -1.78 1.40
C SER A 96 -24.34 -1.16 1.23
N LYS A 97 -24.76 -0.30 2.17
CA LYS A 97 -26.04 0.40 2.16
C LYS A 97 -25.98 1.76 1.46
N ASN A 98 -24.82 2.38 1.39
CA ASN A 98 -24.65 3.78 1.01
C ASN A 98 -23.62 3.94 -0.12
N ARG A 99 -23.70 3.14 -1.16
CA ARG A 99 -22.84 3.29 -2.34
C ARG A 99 -23.51 4.23 -3.37
N PRO A 100 -23.00 5.45 -3.55
CA PRO A 100 -23.46 6.32 -4.62
C PRO A 100 -23.13 5.73 -6.00
N ALA A 101 -24.01 5.90 -6.98
CA ALA A 101 -23.81 5.40 -8.36
C ALA A 101 -22.50 5.89 -9.01
N PHE A 102 -22.00 7.07 -8.61
CA PHE A 102 -20.71 7.59 -9.06
C PHE A 102 -19.55 6.64 -8.77
N TRP A 103 -19.60 5.88 -7.65
CA TRP A 103 -18.61 4.91 -7.22
C TRP A 103 -19.02 3.51 -7.70
N ASN A 104 -18.72 3.21 -8.96
CA ASN A 104 -19.25 2.05 -9.66
C ASN A 104 -18.43 0.75 -9.52
N GLN A 105 -17.43 0.73 -8.63
CA GLN A 105 -16.69 -0.48 -8.26
C GLN A 105 -16.89 -0.77 -6.78
N GLU A 106 -17.63 -1.82 -6.46
CA GLU A 106 -18.05 -2.13 -5.09
C GLU A 106 -16.87 -2.38 -4.16
N ALA A 107 -16.00 -3.33 -4.52
CA ALA A 107 -14.84 -3.66 -3.69
C ALA A 107 -13.88 -2.46 -3.53
N THR A 108 -13.61 -1.72 -4.61
CA THR A 108 -12.77 -0.52 -4.55
C THR A 108 -13.39 0.58 -3.69
N TRP A 109 -14.73 0.69 -3.66
CA TRP A 109 -15.44 1.61 -2.78
C TRP A 109 -15.24 1.27 -1.31
N TYR A 110 -15.43 -0.01 -0.91
CA TYR A 110 -15.26 -0.43 0.48
C TYR A 110 -13.81 -0.25 0.95
N ILE A 111 -12.88 -0.80 0.19
CA ILE A 111 -11.46 -0.74 0.53
C ILE A 111 -10.97 0.71 0.50
N GLY A 112 -11.40 1.49 -0.49
CA GLY A 112 -11.06 2.90 -0.61
C GLY A 112 -11.54 3.71 0.60
N MET A 113 -12.80 3.58 1.00
CA MET A 113 -13.35 4.27 2.18
C MET A 113 -12.66 3.83 3.47
N TRP A 114 -12.42 2.54 3.63
CA TRP A 114 -11.68 2.03 4.79
C TRP A 114 -10.27 2.60 4.86
N THR A 115 -9.50 2.53 3.77
CA THR A 115 -8.14 3.09 3.71
C THR A 115 -8.14 4.59 3.93
N PHE A 116 -9.08 5.33 3.34
CA PHE A 116 -9.23 6.77 3.53
C PHE A 116 -9.39 7.12 5.01
N LEU A 117 -10.30 6.45 5.72
CA LEU A 117 -10.53 6.70 7.14
C LEU A 117 -9.33 6.29 8.00
N CYS A 118 -8.68 5.16 7.70
CA CYS A 118 -7.41 4.82 8.35
C CYS A 118 -6.36 5.91 8.16
N GLY A 119 -6.29 6.51 6.96
CA GLY A 119 -5.41 7.65 6.67
C GLY A 119 -5.77 8.89 7.51
N VAL A 120 -7.05 9.24 7.58
CA VAL A 120 -7.55 10.37 8.39
C VAL A 120 -7.21 10.16 9.87
N PHE A 121 -7.49 8.98 10.44
CA PHE A 121 -7.16 8.69 11.84
C PHE A 121 -5.65 8.69 12.08
N THR A 122 -4.85 8.22 11.12
CA THR A 122 -3.38 8.32 11.19
C THR A 122 -2.92 9.77 11.26
N ILE A 123 -3.48 10.65 10.41
CA ILE A 123 -3.19 12.09 10.43
C ILE A 123 -3.59 12.70 11.79
N LEU A 124 -4.79 12.42 12.28
CA LEU A 124 -5.27 12.92 13.57
C LEU A 124 -4.34 12.48 14.71
N PHE A 125 -3.96 11.20 14.73
CA PHE A 125 -3.02 10.69 15.73
C PHE A 125 -1.66 11.42 15.65
N MET A 126 -1.11 11.61 14.45
CA MET A 126 0.15 12.34 14.26
C MET A 126 0.06 13.79 14.76
N VAL A 127 -1.06 14.48 14.49
CA VAL A 127 -1.28 15.86 14.98
C VAL A 127 -1.31 15.88 16.51
N VAL A 128 -2.02 14.97 17.14
CA VAL A 128 -2.08 14.84 18.60
C VAL A 128 -0.68 14.51 19.16
N ALA A 129 -0.02 13.50 18.64
CA ALA A 129 1.32 13.08 19.08
C ALA A 129 2.35 14.21 18.92
N TYR A 130 2.27 14.97 17.83
CA TYR A 130 3.15 16.12 17.60
C TYR A 130 2.95 17.21 18.64
N ASN A 131 1.72 17.64 18.87
CA ASN A 131 1.43 18.71 19.82
C ASN A 131 1.66 18.32 21.29
N CYS A 132 1.30 17.10 21.66
CA CYS A 132 1.43 16.61 23.04
C CYS A 132 2.86 16.23 23.42
N TYR A 133 3.65 15.70 22.48
CA TYR A 133 4.95 15.13 22.78
C TYR A 133 6.06 15.54 21.83
N SER A 134 5.96 15.29 20.51
CA SER A 134 7.10 15.32 19.59
C SER A 134 7.68 16.72 19.42
N LYS A 135 6.85 17.78 19.34
CA LYS A 135 7.26 19.17 19.25
C LYS A 135 8.10 19.59 20.44
N LYS A 136 7.69 19.22 21.67
CA LYS A 136 8.40 19.54 22.92
C LYS A 136 9.74 18.79 23.07
N ASN A 137 9.90 17.69 22.32
CA ASN A 137 11.11 16.86 22.32
C ASN A 137 11.99 17.08 21.06
N GLY A 138 11.81 18.20 20.37
CA GLY A 138 12.72 18.64 19.32
C GLY A 138 12.49 18.02 17.95
N LEU A 139 11.31 17.43 17.68
CA LEU A 139 11.01 16.96 16.33
C LEU A 139 10.76 18.15 15.40
N ASP A 140 11.66 18.38 14.46
CA ASP A 140 11.51 19.38 13.42
C ASP A 140 10.88 18.77 12.13
N LEU A 141 9.66 19.21 11.80
CA LEU A 141 8.93 18.75 10.63
C LEU A 141 9.59 19.17 9.31
N ALA A 142 10.32 20.29 9.30
CA ALA A 142 11.04 20.75 8.10
C ALA A 142 12.28 19.88 7.84
N GLU A 143 13.06 19.59 8.88
CA GLU A 143 14.20 18.70 8.81
C GLU A 143 13.79 17.28 8.38
N ARG A 144 12.62 16.83 8.80
CA ARG A 144 12.05 15.52 8.44
C ARG A 144 11.35 15.50 7.07
N GLY A 145 11.33 16.63 6.35
CA GLY A 145 10.68 16.76 5.05
C GLY A 145 9.15 16.68 5.07
N VAL A 146 8.54 16.80 6.25
CA VAL A 146 7.08 16.84 6.39
C VAL A 146 6.56 18.25 6.06
N LYS A 147 7.28 19.29 6.45
CA LYS A 147 6.99 20.68 6.05
C LYS A 147 7.84 21.06 4.84
N ILE A 148 7.22 21.11 3.66
CA ILE A 148 7.89 21.45 2.40
C ILE A 148 7.21 22.64 1.73
N SER A 149 7.95 23.36 0.87
CA SER A 149 7.39 24.47 0.08
C SER A 149 6.50 23.96 -1.05
N GLY A 150 5.58 24.80 -1.54
CA GLY A 150 4.71 24.45 -2.67
C GLY A 150 5.49 24.06 -3.94
N ARG A 151 6.63 24.72 -4.20
CA ARG A 151 7.51 24.40 -5.32
C ARG A 151 8.11 22.99 -5.18
N LYS A 152 8.58 22.61 -3.99
CA LYS A 152 9.06 21.25 -3.71
C LYS A 152 7.95 20.24 -3.80
N LEU A 153 6.74 20.57 -3.33
CA LEU A 153 5.57 19.68 -3.44
C LEU A 153 5.22 19.40 -4.90
N TRP A 154 5.18 20.45 -5.74
CA TRP A 154 4.93 20.26 -7.18
C TRP A 154 5.96 19.35 -7.83
N LYS A 155 7.25 19.57 -7.60
CA LYS A 155 8.31 18.71 -8.13
C LYS A 155 8.20 17.26 -7.60
N THR A 156 7.79 17.09 -6.35
CA THR A 156 7.53 15.78 -5.75
C THR A 156 6.41 15.05 -6.50
N ILE A 157 5.31 15.73 -6.82
CA ILE A 157 4.20 15.17 -7.59
C ILE A 157 4.68 14.77 -9.00
N VAL A 158 5.38 15.66 -9.70
CA VAL A 158 5.89 15.38 -11.05
C VAL A 158 6.85 14.19 -11.04
N LEU A 159 7.80 14.13 -10.09
CA LEU A 159 8.72 12.99 -9.95
C LEU A 159 7.95 11.70 -9.74
N SER A 160 6.98 11.70 -8.84
CA SER A 160 6.18 10.52 -8.52
C SER A 160 5.39 10.03 -9.73
N LEU A 161 4.80 10.94 -10.50
CA LEU A 161 4.08 10.61 -11.73
C LEU A 161 5.01 10.02 -12.79
N ILE A 162 6.20 10.57 -13.00
CA ILE A 162 7.19 10.03 -13.95
C ILE A 162 7.56 8.59 -13.56
N VAL A 163 7.82 8.33 -12.29
CA VAL A 163 8.15 6.97 -11.80
C VAL A 163 7.00 5.99 -12.07
N VAL A 164 5.77 6.37 -11.76
CA VAL A 164 4.60 5.51 -11.98
C VAL A 164 4.39 5.25 -13.47
N VAL A 165 4.46 6.27 -14.30
CA VAL A 165 4.31 6.13 -15.78
C VAL A 165 5.41 5.23 -16.33
N ALA A 166 6.67 5.41 -15.93
CA ALA A 166 7.77 4.56 -16.36
C ALA A 166 7.60 3.10 -15.91
N ALA A 167 7.15 2.88 -14.66
CA ALA A 167 6.90 1.54 -14.15
C ALA A 167 5.76 0.83 -14.91
N TYR A 168 4.66 1.54 -15.18
CA TYR A 168 3.57 0.98 -15.99
C TYR A 168 3.93 0.83 -17.46
N ALA A 169 4.81 1.66 -18.01
CA ALA A 169 5.33 1.45 -19.36
C ALA A 169 6.01 0.07 -19.49
N LEU A 170 6.77 -0.36 -18.47
CA LEU A 170 7.35 -1.71 -18.46
C LEU A 170 6.26 -2.79 -18.43
N VAL A 171 5.18 -2.59 -17.67
CA VAL A 171 4.05 -3.54 -17.63
C VAL A 171 3.36 -3.63 -18.99
N PHE A 172 3.08 -2.50 -19.64
CA PHE A 172 2.46 -2.47 -20.98
C PHE A 172 3.36 -3.09 -22.04
N ILE A 173 4.68 -2.86 -21.99
CA ILE A 173 5.64 -3.48 -22.90
C ILE A 173 5.67 -5.00 -22.68
N SER A 174 5.68 -5.46 -21.42
CA SER A 174 5.66 -6.89 -21.11
C SER A 174 4.37 -7.56 -21.57
N ASP A 175 3.23 -6.91 -21.40
CA ASP A 175 1.95 -7.40 -21.89
C ASP A 175 1.91 -7.47 -23.42
N TYR A 176 2.37 -6.41 -24.11
CA TYR A 176 2.39 -6.35 -25.56
C TYR A 176 3.31 -7.39 -26.20
N LEU A 177 4.52 -7.58 -25.65
CA LEU A 177 5.52 -8.49 -26.23
C LEU A 177 5.31 -9.94 -25.84
N PHE A 178 4.86 -10.20 -24.61
CA PHE A 178 4.85 -11.55 -24.01
C PHE A 178 3.46 -12.00 -23.55
N LEU A 179 2.42 -11.18 -23.71
CA LEU A 179 1.06 -11.44 -23.24
C LEU A 179 1.05 -11.87 -21.78
N THR A 180 1.87 -11.18 -20.95
CA THR A 180 2.08 -11.54 -19.55
C THR A 180 1.70 -10.40 -18.60
N ASP A 181 1.14 -10.78 -17.46
CA ASP A 181 0.94 -9.92 -16.31
C ASP A 181 1.83 -10.38 -15.14
N PHE A 182 2.07 -9.51 -14.18
CA PHE A 182 2.78 -9.86 -12.95
C PHE A 182 1.77 -10.19 -11.86
N ARG A 183 1.54 -11.49 -11.66
CA ARG A 183 0.53 -11.98 -10.72
C ARG A 183 1.12 -12.98 -9.75
N LEU A 184 0.90 -12.73 -8.46
CA LEU A 184 1.16 -13.69 -7.41
C LEU A 184 -0.15 -14.05 -6.71
N TRP A 185 -0.80 -15.11 -7.21
CA TRP A 185 -2.08 -15.62 -6.72
C TRP A 185 -3.07 -14.46 -6.43
N CYS A 186 -3.74 -14.45 -5.26
CA CYS A 186 -4.64 -13.37 -4.86
C CYS A 186 -3.94 -12.19 -4.14
N PHE A 187 -2.62 -12.28 -3.90
CA PHE A 187 -1.89 -11.25 -3.16
C PHE A 187 -1.66 -9.97 -3.96
N ILE A 188 -1.34 -10.09 -5.24
CA ILE A 188 -1.11 -8.93 -6.09
C ILE A 188 -1.24 -9.30 -7.56
N THR A 189 -1.85 -8.41 -8.34
CA THR A 189 -1.85 -8.47 -9.80
C THR A 189 -1.54 -7.09 -10.37
N ILE A 190 -0.42 -6.98 -11.05
CA ILE A 190 -0.01 -5.78 -11.79
C ILE A 190 -0.12 -6.11 -13.26
N ARG A 191 -1.07 -5.48 -13.96
CA ARG A 191 -1.38 -5.77 -15.36
C ARG A 191 -1.59 -4.50 -16.18
N ALA A 192 -1.46 -4.61 -17.49
CA ALA A 192 -1.91 -3.59 -18.41
C ALA A 192 -3.43 -3.40 -18.32
N PHE A 193 -3.92 -2.24 -18.65
CA PHE A 193 -5.33 -1.89 -18.55
C PHE A 193 -5.81 -1.00 -19.69
N ALA A 194 -7.11 -1.06 -19.97
CA ALA A 194 -7.73 -0.30 -21.05
C ALA A 194 -7.90 1.19 -20.66
N PRO A 195 -7.95 2.11 -21.66
CA PRO A 195 -8.09 3.55 -21.42
C PRO A 195 -9.29 3.94 -20.55
N MET A 196 -10.38 3.16 -20.58
CA MET A 196 -11.57 3.40 -19.74
C MET A 196 -11.26 3.40 -18.23
N HIS A 197 -10.20 2.71 -17.80
CA HIS A 197 -9.82 2.67 -16.38
C HIS A 197 -9.26 4.01 -15.88
N PHE A 198 -8.74 4.89 -16.76
CA PHE A 198 -8.19 6.18 -16.31
C PHE A 198 -9.24 7.03 -15.58
N ALA A 199 -10.45 7.12 -16.10
CA ALA A 199 -11.53 7.85 -15.44
C ALA A 199 -11.88 7.24 -14.08
N THR A 200 -11.92 5.90 -14.00
CA THR A 200 -12.20 5.19 -12.75
C THR A 200 -11.06 5.37 -11.75
N ILE A 201 -9.79 5.25 -12.19
CA ILE A 201 -8.63 5.52 -11.34
C ILE A 201 -8.70 6.95 -10.77
N ALA A 202 -8.97 7.96 -11.59
CA ALA A 202 -9.06 9.35 -11.16
C ALA A 202 -10.15 9.55 -10.09
N LYS A 203 -11.30 8.87 -10.20
CA LYS A 203 -12.36 8.91 -9.20
C LYS A 203 -11.88 8.40 -7.84
N TYR A 204 -11.25 7.24 -7.79
CA TYR A 204 -10.88 6.58 -6.54
C TYR A 204 -9.54 7.06 -5.96
N LEU A 205 -8.71 7.77 -6.72
CA LEU A 205 -7.33 8.10 -6.36
C LEU A 205 -7.19 8.81 -5.00
N VAL A 206 -8.12 9.69 -4.66
CA VAL A 206 -8.08 10.46 -3.41
C VAL A 206 -8.03 9.56 -2.17
N PHE A 207 -8.76 8.45 -2.16
CA PHE A 207 -8.81 7.53 -1.02
C PHE A 207 -7.45 6.92 -0.73
N TRP A 208 -6.78 6.47 -1.77
CA TRP A 208 -5.47 5.84 -1.69
C TRP A 208 -4.36 6.86 -1.39
N LEU A 209 -4.41 8.05 -1.99
CA LEU A 209 -3.43 9.10 -1.73
C LEU A 209 -3.44 9.55 -0.27
N VAL A 210 -4.62 9.80 0.31
CA VAL A 210 -4.73 10.21 1.71
C VAL A 210 -4.09 9.17 2.63
N TYR A 211 -4.40 7.89 2.43
CA TYR A 211 -3.85 6.83 3.26
C TYR A 211 -2.33 6.66 3.10
N TYR A 212 -1.86 6.47 1.85
CA TYR A 212 -0.44 6.15 1.63
C TYR A 212 0.49 7.33 1.92
N ILE A 213 0.03 8.56 1.72
CA ILE A 213 0.77 9.74 2.17
C ILE A 213 0.81 9.79 3.70
N ALA A 214 -0.31 9.59 4.39
CA ALA A 214 -0.36 9.54 5.84
C ALA A 214 0.53 8.42 6.40
N LEU A 215 0.46 7.22 5.82
CA LEU A 215 1.32 6.09 6.16
C LEU A 215 2.80 6.44 6.00
N SER A 216 3.19 6.99 4.85
CA SER A 216 4.58 7.36 4.59
C SER A 216 5.09 8.46 5.52
N VAL A 217 4.27 9.47 5.83
CA VAL A 217 4.62 10.52 6.79
C VAL A 217 4.75 9.94 8.20
N ALA A 218 3.81 9.09 8.62
CA ALA A 218 3.86 8.46 9.94
C ALA A 218 5.11 7.59 10.10
N THR A 219 5.38 6.72 9.13
CA THR A 219 6.49 5.76 9.20
C THR A 219 7.85 6.42 9.06
N ASN A 220 8.00 7.43 8.21
CA ASN A 220 9.29 8.02 7.88
C ASN A 220 9.50 9.40 8.54
N GLY A 221 8.48 10.25 8.58
CA GLY A 221 8.57 11.56 9.21
C GLY A 221 8.63 11.48 10.73
N PHE A 222 7.80 10.62 11.33
CA PHE A 222 7.65 10.53 12.79
C PHE A 222 8.34 9.31 13.39
N ASN A 223 8.23 8.14 12.79
CA ASN A 223 8.59 6.86 13.39
C ASN A 223 9.85 6.22 12.80
N PHE A 224 10.63 6.93 11.98
CA PHE A 224 11.94 6.45 11.55
C PHE A 224 12.94 6.65 12.70
N VAL A 225 13.01 5.67 13.60
CA VAL A 225 13.81 5.68 14.84
C VAL A 225 14.87 4.59 14.81
N GLN A 226 15.94 4.78 15.56
CA GLN A 226 16.97 3.75 15.77
C GLN A 226 16.44 2.69 16.73
N LEU A 227 16.12 1.50 16.24
CA LEU A 227 15.82 0.33 17.06
C LEU A 227 16.97 -0.67 16.99
N GLY A 228 17.65 -0.91 18.11
CA GLY A 228 18.83 -1.78 18.15
C GLY A 228 20.02 -1.24 17.33
N LYS A 229 20.85 -2.15 16.84
CA LYS A 229 22.07 -1.81 16.10
C LYS A 229 21.85 -1.53 14.60
N SER A 230 20.71 -1.96 14.05
CA SER A 230 20.44 -1.86 12.62
C SER A 230 19.28 -0.93 12.30
N ASN A 231 19.48 -0.01 11.33
CA ASN A 231 18.47 0.96 10.90
C ASN A 231 17.28 0.32 10.18
N TRP A 232 17.36 -0.93 9.75
CA TRP A 232 16.27 -1.61 9.08
C TRP A 232 15.24 -2.23 10.05
N LEU A 233 15.61 -2.44 11.32
CA LEU A 233 14.71 -3.01 12.32
C LEU A 233 13.46 -2.14 12.54
N SER A 234 13.61 -0.81 12.54
CA SER A 234 12.47 0.11 12.60
C SER A 234 11.49 -0.09 11.44
N THR A 235 12.02 -0.27 10.23
CA THR A 235 11.18 -0.54 9.05
C THR A 235 10.44 -1.87 9.18
N LEU A 236 11.12 -2.93 9.64
CA LEU A 236 10.48 -4.24 9.86
C LEU A 236 9.37 -4.18 10.91
N VAL A 237 9.62 -3.50 12.03
CA VAL A 237 8.60 -3.33 13.07
C VAL A 237 7.38 -2.62 12.50
N GLN A 238 7.57 -1.57 11.72
CA GLN A 238 6.47 -0.86 11.09
C GLN A 238 5.74 -1.71 10.04
N MET A 239 6.48 -2.48 9.23
CA MET A 239 5.90 -3.47 8.31
C MET A 239 5.02 -4.48 9.06
N PHE A 240 5.49 -4.98 10.21
CA PHE A 240 4.72 -5.90 11.04
C PHE A 240 3.41 -5.28 11.54
N PHE A 241 3.45 -4.04 12.05
CA PHE A 241 2.25 -3.41 12.59
C PHE A 241 1.20 -3.06 11.53
N VAL A 242 1.60 -2.74 10.30
CA VAL A 242 0.63 -2.55 9.20
C VAL A 242 0.11 -3.86 8.64
N PHE A 243 0.89 -4.94 8.76
CA PHE A 243 0.50 -6.29 8.36
C PHE A 243 -0.49 -6.91 9.34
N ILE A 244 -0.23 -6.81 10.65
CA ILE A 244 -0.94 -7.59 11.68
C ILE A 244 -2.43 -7.25 11.77
N GLY A 245 -2.83 -6.00 11.49
CA GLY A 245 -4.24 -5.60 11.51
C GLY A 245 -5.09 -6.39 10.50
N PRO A 246 -4.82 -6.28 9.20
CA PRO A 246 -5.50 -7.08 8.18
C PRO A 246 -5.37 -8.59 8.40
N GLU A 247 -4.23 -9.08 8.89
CA GLU A 247 -4.01 -10.50 9.17
C GLU A 247 -4.90 -11.02 10.29
N ILE A 248 -5.10 -10.25 11.37
CA ILE A 248 -6.06 -10.57 12.43
C ILE A 248 -7.47 -10.72 11.83
N MET A 249 -7.87 -9.84 10.93
CA MET A 249 -9.18 -9.92 10.28
C MET A 249 -9.35 -11.22 9.46
N ILE A 250 -8.34 -11.56 8.66
CA ILE A 250 -8.32 -12.81 7.90
C ILE A 250 -8.36 -14.01 8.86
N GLY A 251 -7.52 -14.00 9.89
CA GLY A 251 -7.47 -15.07 10.89
C GLY A 251 -8.81 -15.28 11.60
N VAL A 252 -9.44 -14.21 12.08
CA VAL A 252 -10.76 -14.29 12.73
C VAL A 252 -11.81 -14.84 11.76
N GLN A 253 -11.82 -14.42 10.50
CA GLN A 253 -12.75 -14.93 9.50
C GLN A 253 -12.60 -16.44 9.29
N TYR A 254 -11.37 -16.93 9.08
CA TYR A 254 -11.14 -18.36 8.85
C TYR A 254 -11.34 -19.20 10.10
N ILE A 255 -10.89 -18.75 11.26
CA ILE A 255 -11.13 -19.45 12.53
C ILE A 255 -12.64 -19.61 12.78
N THR A 256 -13.41 -18.56 12.51
CA THR A 256 -14.87 -18.61 12.67
C THR A 256 -15.49 -19.56 11.67
N PHE A 257 -15.06 -19.52 10.41
CA PHE A 257 -15.55 -20.42 9.38
C PHE A 257 -15.27 -21.88 9.71
N TYR A 258 -14.05 -22.24 10.10
CA TYR A 258 -13.69 -23.62 10.45
C TYR A 258 -14.37 -24.14 11.70
N ASN A 259 -14.58 -23.29 12.71
CA ASN A 259 -15.15 -23.72 13.99
C ASN A 259 -16.69 -23.71 14.00
N LYS A 260 -17.31 -22.81 13.25
CA LYS A 260 -18.76 -22.56 13.31
C LYS A 260 -19.49 -22.77 11.98
N GLY A 261 -18.76 -23.00 10.90
CA GLY A 261 -19.33 -23.22 9.58
C GLY A 261 -19.88 -21.97 8.89
N PHE A 262 -19.69 -20.77 9.48
CA PHE A 262 -20.15 -19.50 8.89
C PHE A 262 -19.12 -18.39 9.05
N LEU A 263 -19.22 -17.37 8.21
CA LEU A 263 -18.29 -16.23 8.19
C LEU A 263 -18.58 -15.26 9.34
N TRP A 264 -17.58 -14.53 9.76
CA TRP A 264 -17.72 -13.54 10.83
C TRP A 264 -18.79 -12.47 10.56
N SER A 265 -19.00 -12.09 9.31
CA SER A 265 -20.06 -11.15 8.91
C SER A 265 -21.46 -11.61 9.32
N GLU A 266 -21.72 -12.92 9.32
CA GLU A 266 -22.98 -13.50 9.79
C GLU A 266 -23.12 -13.42 11.31
N LEU A 267 -21.98 -13.56 12.03
CA LEU A 267 -21.93 -13.39 13.49
C LEU A 267 -22.23 -11.99 13.96
N THR A 268 -21.72 -11.00 13.26
CA THR A 268 -21.78 -9.61 13.68
C THR A 268 -23.04 -8.89 13.19
N HIS A 269 -23.87 -9.54 12.39
CA HIS A 269 -25.04 -8.93 11.71
C HIS A 269 -24.75 -7.63 10.98
N LEU A 270 -23.47 -7.40 10.64
CA LEU A 270 -23.01 -6.16 9.99
C LEU A 270 -23.33 -6.11 8.49
N GLY A 271 -24.12 -7.09 8.00
CA GLY A 271 -24.67 -7.11 6.65
C GLY A 271 -23.61 -7.15 5.56
N GLY A 272 -23.45 -8.29 4.92
CA GLY A 272 -22.54 -8.51 3.82
C GLY A 272 -21.40 -9.48 4.13
N SER A 273 -20.94 -10.18 3.13
CA SER A 273 -19.85 -11.13 3.22
C SER A 273 -18.50 -10.37 3.27
N ILE A 274 -17.84 -10.36 4.42
CA ILE A 274 -16.45 -9.91 4.50
C ILE A 274 -15.61 -11.04 3.92
N THR A 275 -15.31 -10.97 2.65
CA THR A 275 -14.48 -11.99 2.01
C THR A 275 -13.01 -11.71 2.30
N GLY A 276 -12.33 -12.63 2.99
CA GLY A 276 -10.89 -12.54 3.24
C GLY A 276 -10.06 -12.33 1.97
N ILE A 277 -10.57 -12.78 0.83
CA ILE A 277 -9.89 -12.64 -0.46
C ILE A 277 -9.56 -11.19 -0.83
N TRP A 278 -10.37 -10.22 -0.40
CA TRP A 278 -10.10 -8.80 -0.65
C TRP A 278 -9.04 -8.22 0.29
N LEU A 279 -8.77 -8.88 1.40
CA LEU A 279 -7.75 -8.48 2.35
C LEU A 279 -6.35 -8.98 1.98
N TYR A 280 -6.22 -10.07 1.22
CA TYR A 280 -4.91 -10.60 0.81
C TYR A 280 -4.04 -9.59 0.04
N PRO A 281 -4.56 -8.85 -0.95
CA PRO A 281 -3.77 -7.79 -1.57
C PRO A 281 -3.30 -6.73 -0.58
N ILE A 282 -4.11 -6.41 0.41
CA ILE A 282 -3.80 -5.39 1.43
C ILE A 282 -2.70 -5.89 2.35
N VAL A 283 -2.82 -7.12 2.85
CA VAL A 283 -1.80 -7.77 3.69
C VAL A 283 -0.43 -7.78 3.02
N PHE A 284 -0.38 -7.92 1.70
CA PHE A 284 0.86 -7.88 0.94
C PHE A 284 1.31 -6.43 0.65
N MET A 285 0.40 -5.59 0.17
CA MET A 285 0.73 -4.24 -0.30
C MET A 285 1.14 -3.28 0.82
N LEU A 286 0.58 -3.40 2.04
CA LEU A 286 0.90 -2.48 3.12
C LEU A 286 2.34 -2.60 3.62
N PRO A 287 2.85 -3.80 3.97
CA PRO A 287 4.27 -3.95 4.33
C PRO A 287 5.21 -3.53 3.21
N LEU A 288 4.86 -3.88 1.97
CA LEU A 288 5.62 -3.50 0.78
C LEU A 288 5.67 -1.98 0.61
N ALA A 289 4.55 -1.28 0.85
CA ALA A 289 4.51 0.17 0.80
C ALA A 289 5.41 0.81 1.87
N VAL A 290 5.39 0.29 3.09
CA VAL A 290 6.31 0.76 4.15
C VAL A 290 7.76 0.58 3.71
N PHE A 291 8.10 -0.57 3.14
CA PHE A 291 9.44 -0.85 2.63
C PHE A 291 9.86 0.12 1.52
N VAL A 292 9.03 0.28 0.47
CA VAL A 292 9.29 1.18 -0.67
C VAL A 292 9.44 2.62 -0.18
N CYS A 293 8.48 3.10 0.62
CA CYS A 293 8.51 4.46 1.18
C CYS A 293 9.77 4.70 2.01
N SER A 294 10.18 3.74 2.84
CA SER A 294 11.38 3.88 3.69
C SER A 294 12.67 3.93 2.86
N LYS A 295 12.77 3.13 1.79
CA LYS A 295 13.94 3.15 0.90
C LYS A 295 14.07 4.49 0.15
N ILE A 296 12.97 5.00 -0.39
CA ILE A 296 12.92 6.30 -1.07
C ILE A 296 13.20 7.43 -0.08
N TYR A 297 12.54 7.41 1.08
CA TYR A 297 12.73 8.43 2.13
C TYR A 297 14.17 8.53 2.59
N LYS A 298 14.85 7.41 2.79
CA LYS A 298 16.25 7.40 3.22
C LYS A 298 17.14 8.24 2.31
N LYS A 299 16.86 8.26 1.00
CA LYS A 299 17.64 9.00 0.00
C LYS A 299 17.12 10.41 -0.31
N SER A 300 15.82 10.66 -0.06
CA SER A 300 15.17 11.92 -0.43
C SER A 300 14.87 12.85 0.75
N LYS A 301 14.81 12.33 1.98
CA LYS A 301 14.22 13.00 3.15
C LYS A 301 12.82 13.59 2.87
N ASN A 302 12.09 13.00 1.93
CA ASN A 302 10.77 13.46 1.51
C ASN A 302 9.78 12.30 1.57
N PRO A 303 8.90 12.26 2.60
CA PRO A 303 7.96 11.14 2.74
C PRO A 303 6.86 11.14 1.69
N TYR A 304 6.61 12.27 1.01
CA TYR A 304 5.54 12.38 0.02
C TYR A 304 5.83 11.61 -1.27
N ILE A 305 7.11 11.50 -1.69
CA ILE A 305 7.46 10.78 -2.93
C ILE A 305 6.95 9.34 -2.86
N GLY A 306 7.38 8.59 -1.84
CA GLY A 306 6.94 7.20 -1.67
C GLY A 306 5.43 7.06 -1.46
N GLY A 307 4.83 7.97 -0.65
CA GLY A 307 3.40 7.98 -0.37
C GLY A 307 2.55 8.19 -1.63
N ILE A 308 2.91 9.14 -2.49
CA ILE A 308 2.22 9.40 -3.76
C ILE A 308 2.37 8.23 -4.72
N ILE A 309 3.60 7.73 -4.91
CA ILE A 309 3.86 6.58 -5.78
C ILE A 309 3.02 5.38 -5.35
N MET A 310 3.10 4.98 -4.07
CA MET A 310 2.38 3.82 -3.58
C MET A 310 0.86 4.03 -3.57
N GLY A 311 0.38 5.26 -3.31
CA GLY A 311 -1.03 5.60 -3.41
C GLY A 311 -1.57 5.43 -4.83
N ILE A 312 -0.85 5.90 -5.85
CA ILE A 312 -1.26 5.73 -7.25
C ILE A 312 -1.21 4.24 -7.63
N LEU A 313 -0.11 3.54 -7.32
CA LEU A 313 0.03 2.11 -7.64
C LEU A 313 -1.08 1.26 -7.00
N ALA A 314 -1.37 1.48 -5.72
CA ALA A 314 -2.43 0.77 -5.02
C ALA A 314 -3.82 1.06 -5.61
N CYS A 315 -4.10 2.31 -5.98
CA CYS A 315 -5.33 2.69 -6.67
C CYS A 315 -5.45 1.97 -8.02
N VAL A 316 -4.40 1.99 -8.83
CA VAL A 316 -4.40 1.33 -10.15
C VAL A 316 -4.60 -0.17 -9.99
N VAL A 317 -3.87 -0.82 -9.08
CA VAL A 317 -4.03 -2.26 -8.79
C VAL A 317 -5.46 -2.58 -8.34
N SER A 318 -6.05 -1.79 -7.45
CA SER A 318 -7.43 -2.01 -6.99
C SER A 318 -8.44 -1.86 -8.12
N VAL A 319 -8.38 -0.75 -8.86
CA VAL A 319 -9.34 -0.42 -9.93
C VAL A 319 -9.26 -1.42 -11.09
N THR A 320 -8.05 -1.80 -11.51
CA THR A 320 -7.87 -2.68 -12.67
C THR A 320 -8.21 -4.14 -12.39
N ASN A 321 -8.26 -4.55 -11.13
CA ASN A 321 -8.59 -5.91 -10.71
C ASN A 321 -10.01 -6.04 -10.14
N THR A 322 -10.82 -5.00 -10.19
CA THR A 322 -12.20 -4.98 -9.70
C THR A 322 -13.18 -4.81 -10.86
N LEU A 323 -14.30 -5.55 -10.79
CA LEU A 323 -15.38 -5.41 -11.76
C LEU A 323 -16.04 -4.04 -11.65
N THR A 324 -16.28 -3.42 -12.80
CA THR A 324 -17.02 -2.17 -12.89
C THR A 324 -18.48 -2.51 -13.15
N LEU A 325 -19.37 -2.04 -12.29
CA LEU A 325 -20.80 -2.17 -12.48
C LEU A 325 -21.26 -1.10 -13.49
N GLY A 326 -22.09 -1.51 -14.44
CA GLY A 326 -22.68 -0.64 -15.45
C GLY A 326 -23.68 0.36 -14.87
#